data_c6db0a56cdff00c31d32d2d56b923ad0
#
_entry.id   c6db0a56cdff00c31d32d2d56b923ad0
#
_cell.length_a   1.000
_cell.length_b   1.000
_cell.length_c   1.000
_cell.angle_alpha   90.00
_cell.angle_beta   90.00
_cell.angle_gamma   90.00
#
_symmetry.space_group_name_H-M   'P 1'
#
loop_
_entity.id
_entity.type
_entity.pdbx_description
1 polymer ?
#
loop_
_entity_poly.entity_id
_entity_poly.type
_entity_poly.pdbx_seq_one_letter_code
_entity_poly.pdbx_strand_id
1 'polypeptide(L)'
;LEKQNNYYTLYECTESDINIHVLNPYKKLLFGLEDEKEICDLIANKETKIITITVTEKGYHYNTINKSLDLNEDIKNDLENKKIKTLVGHISYGLIQRFKENKEDIYIISCDNLSQNGDILKKVVTDFVSHIDKNIATWIEEKVKFPCTMVDCIVPNTKKLPKEVEEKFKDNSLVLCEPYRDWYIENKSEFLKSQLVHERIKFVDNIKFYESIKLKILNASHSALAYLGLLLGHKYVHEAIDDELCYNFINNYLDKEVIPTIKKQDNFDLVQYKKDVLKRFRNHF
;
A
#
# COMPACT_ATOMS: atom_id res chain seq x y z
N LEU A 1 -11.14 8.52 -15.11
CA LEU A 1 -11.28 7.12 -15.53
C LEU A 1 -12.60 6.89 -16.28
N GLU A 2 -13.76 7.24 -15.72
CA GLU A 2 -15.07 7.04 -16.40
C GLU A 2 -15.13 7.66 -17.79
N LYS A 3 -14.64 8.89 -17.97
CA LYS A 3 -14.63 9.61 -19.27
C LYS A 3 -13.76 8.93 -20.33
N GLN A 4 -12.93 7.97 -19.96
CA GLN A 4 -12.04 7.21 -20.85
C GLN A 4 -12.30 5.70 -20.74
N ASN A 5 -13.54 5.28 -20.47
CA ASN A 5 -13.98 3.88 -20.42
C ASN A 5 -13.16 3.04 -19.44
N ASN A 6 -12.75 3.61 -18.31
CA ASN A 6 -11.94 3.00 -17.25
C ASN A 6 -10.51 2.58 -17.66
N TYR A 7 -10.04 3.00 -18.84
CA TYR A 7 -8.64 2.82 -19.22
C TYR A 7 -7.75 3.84 -18.52
N TYR A 8 -6.53 3.47 -18.23
CA TYR A 8 -5.47 4.39 -17.86
C TYR A 8 -4.12 3.90 -18.40
N THR A 9 -3.19 4.84 -18.53
CA THR A 9 -1.85 4.55 -19.05
C THR A 9 -0.86 4.50 -17.89
N LEU A 10 -0.11 3.40 -17.82
CA LEU A 10 1.00 3.22 -16.91
C LEU A 10 2.31 3.38 -17.68
N TYR A 11 3.12 4.34 -17.27
CA TYR A 11 4.46 4.54 -17.76
C TYR A 11 5.46 3.95 -16.77
N GLU A 12 6.10 2.87 -17.18
CA GLU A 12 7.19 2.27 -16.44
C GLU A 12 8.51 2.87 -16.92
N CYS A 13 9.13 3.72 -16.08
CA CYS A 13 10.26 4.55 -16.46
C CYS A 13 11.57 3.99 -15.87
N THR A 14 12.53 3.71 -16.73
CA THR A 14 13.92 3.40 -16.36
C THR A 14 14.82 4.60 -16.63
N GLU A 15 16.10 4.55 -16.29
CA GLU A 15 17.07 5.60 -16.60
C GLU A 15 17.16 5.94 -18.10
N SER A 16 16.87 5.00 -19.00
CA SER A 16 17.04 5.13 -20.45
C SER A 16 15.77 4.93 -21.27
N ASP A 17 14.77 4.24 -20.72
CA ASP A 17 13.63 3.78 -21.49
C ASP A 17 12.30 4.00 -20.76
N ILE A 18 11.23 4.12 -21.54
CA ILE A 18 9.85 4.20 -21.04
C ILE A 18 9.03 3.09 -21.70
N ASN A 19 8.56 2.15 -20.88
CA ASN A 19 7.57 1.16 -21.30
C ASN A 19 6.16 1.67 -21.03
N ILE A 20 5.29 1.57 -22.02
CA ILE A 20 3.94 2.12 -21.96
C ILE A 20 2.94 0.97 -21.93
N HIS A 21 2.11 0.94 -20.91
CA HIS A 21 1.05 -0.05 -20.74
C HIS A 21 -0.30 0.64 -20.67
N VAL A 22 -1.24 0.25 -21.53
CA VAL A 22 -2.64 0.69 -21.44
C VAL A 22 -3.42 -0.37 -20.65
N LEU A 23 -3.97 0.01 -19.53
CA LEU A 23 -4.61 -0.87 -18.57
C LEU A 23 -6.11 -0.58 -18.44
N ASN A 24 -6.91 -1.63 -18.33
CA ASN A 24 -8.34 -1.55 -18.04
C ASN A 24 -8.76 -2.60 -17.02
N PRO A 25 -8.30 -2.48 -15.75
CA PRO A 25 -8.60 -3.47 -14.72
C PRO A 25 -10.00 -3.28 -14.10
N TYR A 26 -10.64 -2.14 -14.30
CA TYR A 26 -11.85 -1.75 -13.60
C TYR A 26 -13.11 -2.07 -14.43
N LYS A 27 -13.98 -2.92 -13.92
CA LYS A 27 -15.30 -3.16 -14.50
C LYS A 27 -16.29 -2.04 -14.13
N LYS A 28 -16.18 -1.52 -12.91
CA LYS A 28 -17.04 -0.47 -12.37
C LYS A 28 -16.25 0.40 -11.39
N LEU A 29 -16.60 1.68 -11.35
CA LEU A 29 -16.15 2.64 -10.36
C LEU A 29 -17.32 3.02 -9.47
N LEU A 30 -17.07 3.15 -8.17
CA LEU A 30 -18.05 3.57 -7.17
C LEU A 30 -17.46 4.69 -6.32
N PHE A 31 -18.32 5.60 -5.89
CA PHE A 31 -17.94 6.73 -5.05
C PHE A 31 -18.48 6.52 -3.63
N GLY A 32 -17.57 6.41 -2.66
CA GLY A 32 -17.90 6.05 -1.28
C GLY A 32 -19.03 6.87 -0.64
N LEU A 33 -19.14 8.15 -1.00
CA LEU A 33 -20.17 9.04 -0.45
C LEU A 33 -21.53 8.98 -1.17
N GLU A 34 -21.60 8.35 -2.34
CA GLU A 34 -22.78 8.30 -3.19
C GLU A 34 -23.34 6.89 -3.30
N ASP A 35 -22.45 5.90 -3.36
CA ASP A 35 -22.75 4.49 -3.63
C ASP A 35 -22.62 3.59 -2.38
N GLU A 36 -22.85 4.15 -1.17
CA GLU A 36 -22.67 3.44 0.11
C GLU A 36 -23.30 2.06 0.13
N LYS A 37 -24.57 1.97 -0.30
CA LYS A 37 -25.33 0.73 -0.31
C LYS A 37 -24.68 -0.30 -1.22
N GLU A 38 -24.32 0.10 -2.45
CA GLU A 38 -23.73 -0.80 -3.41
C GLU A 38 -22.35 -1.30 -2.97
N ILE A 39 -21.56 -0.45 -2.33
CA ILE A 39 -20.27 -0.86 -1.74
C ILE A 39 -20.49 -1.90 -0.66
N CYS A 40 -21.43 -1.71 0.25
CA CYS A 40 -21.77 -2.70 1.28
C CYS A 40 -22.28 -4.01 0.66
N ASP A 41 -23.16 -3.93 -0.36
CA ASP A 41 -23.67 -5.09 -1.08
C ASP A 41 -22.53 -5.90 -1.75
N LEU A 42 -21.54 -5.20 -2.36
CA LEU A 42 -20.37 -5.85 -2.94
C LEU A 42 -19.49 -6.53 -1.89
N ILE A 43 -19.26 -5.90 -0.74
CA ILE A 43 -18.51 -6.50 0.36
C ILE A 43 -19.26 -7.72 0.90
N ALA A 44 -20.58 -7.65 0.99
CA ALA A 44 -21.42 -8.73 1.47
C ALA A 44 -21.55 -9.88 0.47
N ASN A 45 -21.37 -9.63 -0.82
CA ASN A 45 -21.53 -10.64 -1.86
C ASN A 45 -20.56 -11.80 -1.66
N LYS A 46 -21.07 -13.04 -1.63
CA LYS A 46 -20.29 -14.27 -1.46
C LYS A 46 -19.20 -14.48 -2.54
N GLU A 47 -19.38 -13.91 -3.74
CA GLU A 47 -18.42 -13.98 -4.84
C GLU A 47 -17.23 -13.01 -4.65
N THR A 48 -17.38 -11.99 -3.80
CA THR A 48 -16.26 -11.13 -3.41
C THR A 48 -15.38 -11.88 -2.42
N LYS A 49 -14.21 -12.30 -2.87
CA LYS A 49 -13.25 -13.08 -2.06
C LYS A 49 -12.08 -12.26 -1.56
N ILE A 50 -11.68 -11.25 -2.33
CA ILE A 50 -10.52 -10.41 -2.01
C ILE A 50 -10.90 -8.94 -2.15
N ILE A 51 -10.56 -8.16 -1.14
CA ILE A 51 -10.64 -6.69 -1.16
C ILE A 51 -9.23 -6.17 -0.93
N THR A 52 -8.73 -5.34 -1.83
CA THR A 52 -7.47 -4.61 -1.63
C THR A 52 -7.76 -3.16 -1.26
N ILE A 53 -6.98 -2.61 -0.35
CA ILE A 53 -7.18 -1.26 0.18
C ILE A 53 -5.89 -0.47 0.02
N THR A 54 -6.03 0.75 -0.53
CA THR A 54 -4.97 1.75 -0.56
C THR A 54 -5.56 3.08 -0.11
N VAL A 55 -5.23 3.47 1.10
CA VAL A 55 -5.63 4.73 1.72
C VAL A 55 -4.40 5.32 2.42
N THR A 56 -4.49 6.54 2.91
CA THR A 56 -3.41 7.10 3.74
C THR A 56 -3.51 6.57 5.18
N GLU A 57 -2.41 6.66 5.93
CA GLU A 57 -2.35 6.27 7.34
C GLU A 57 -3.53 6.84 8.16
N LYS A 58 -3.90 8.08 7.89
CA LYS A 58 -5.04 8.75 8.54
C LYS A 58 -6.39 8.08 8.25
N GLY A 59 -6.54 7.43 7.10
CA GLY A 59 -7.78 6.75 6.71
C GLY A 59 -8.10 5.50 7.53
N TYR A 60 -7.14 4.99 8.30
CA TYR A 60 -7.38 3.88 9.25
C TYR A 60 -8.02 4.35 10.56
N HIS A 61 -7.99 5.63 10.86
CA HIS A 61 -8.48 6.16 12.14
C HIS A 61 -7.92 5.37 13.34
N TYR A 62 -6.63 5.02 13.28
CA TYR A 62 -5.95 4.24 14.30
C TYR A 62 -5.21 5.15 15.28
N ASN A 63 -5.52 5.00 16.57
CA ASN A 63 -4.79 5.67 17.64
C ASN A 63 -3.57 4.83 18.04
N THR A 64 -2.37 5.32 17.72
CA THR A 64 -1.11 4.61 17.99
C THR A 64 -0.77 4.51 19.47
N ILE A 65 -1.28 5.41 20.32
CA ILE A 65 -1.05 5.43 21.77
C ILE A 65 -1.87 4.33 22.43
N ASN A 66 -3.17 4.32 22.17
CA ASN A 66 -4.11 3.37 22.77
C ASN A 66 -4.19 2.04 22.00
N LYS A 67 -3.57 1.96 20.82
CA LYS A 67 -3.64 0.80 19.92
C LYS A 67 -5.07 0.35 19.61
N SER A 68 -5.94 1.30 19.30
CA SER A 68 -7.37 1.08 19.09
C SER A 68 -7.92 2.03 18.04
N LEU A 69 -9.18 1.84 17.64
CA LEU A 69 -9.91 2.77 16.79
C LEU A 69 -9.99 4.15 17.49
N ASP A 70 -9.66 5.20 16.73
CA ASP A 70 -9.86 6.60 17.14
C ASP A 70 -11.31 7.01 16.92
N LEU A 71 -12.04 7.20 18.01
CA LEU A 71 -13.44 7.62 18.00
C LEU A 71 -13.57 9.13 17.73
N ASN A 72 -12.97 9.59 16.64
CA ASN A 72 -13.13 10.96 16.15
C ASN A 72 -14.54 11.20 15.60
N GLU A 73 -14.82 12.42 15.15
CA GLU A 73 -16.14 12.83 14.70
C GLU A 73 -16.64 12.02 13.49
N ASP A 74 -15.78 11.71 12.53
CA ASP A 74 -16.15 10.92 11.35
C ASP A 74 -16.56 9.49 11.72
N ILE A 75 -15.79 8.84 12.58
CA ILE A 75 -16.11 7.48 13.09
C ILE A 75 -17.41 7.48 13.91
N LYS A 76 -17.63 8.50 14.75
CA LYS A 76 -18.89 8.62 15.52
C LYS A 76 -20.08 8.81 14.59
N ASN A 77 -19.95 9.65 13.56
CA ASN A 77 -21.01 9.85 12.56
C ASN A 77 -21.34 8.55 11.81
N ASP A 78 -20.33 7.76 11.45
CA ASP A 78 -20.52 6.46 10.81
C ASP A 78 -21.21 5.48 11.75
N LEU A 79 -20.83 5.43 13.04
CA LEU A 79 -21.48 4.59 14.07
C LEU A 79 -22.95 4.94 14.29
N GLU A 80 -23.30 6.23 14.18
CA GLU A 80 -24.68 6.68 14.27
C GLU A 80 -25.48 6.40 12.97
N ASN A 81 -24.84 5.82 11.97
CA ASN A 81 -25.42 5.43 10.68
C ASN A 81 -26.12 6.59 9.94
N LYS A 82 -25.62 7.81 10.10
CA LYS A 82 -26.15 8.99 9.42
C LYS A 82 -25.79 9.01 7.94
N LYS A 83 -24.51 8.72 7.66
CA LYS A 83 -23.94 8.58 6.31
C LYS A 83 -22.52 8.02 6.46
N ILE A 84 -22.25 6.89 5.83
CA ILE A 84 -20.92 6.26 5.89
C ILE A 84 -19.92 7.09 5.08
N LYS A 85 -18.84 7.54 5.73
CA LYS A 85 -17.81 8.36 5.09
C LYS A 85 -16.45 7.69 5.11
N THR A 86 -16.16 6.88 6.16
CA THR A 86 -14.83 6.33 6.35
C THR A 86 -14.71 4.97 5.68
N LEU A 87 -13.46 4.60 5.33
CA LEU A 87 -13.14 3.25 4.89
C LEU A 87 -13.56 2.21 5.94
N VAL A 88 -13.25 2.51 7.21
CA VAL A 88 -13.57 1.62 8.33
C VAL A 88 -15.07 1.37 8.42
N GLY A 89 -15.88 2.41 8.25
CA GLY A 89 -17.35 2.31 8.21
C GLY A 89 -17.82 1.43 7.06
N HIS A 90 -17.38 1.68 5.82
CA HIS A 90 -17.78 0.89 4.65
C HIS A 90 -17.44 -0.60 4.81
N ILE A 91 -16.21 -0.92 5.21
CA ILE A 91 -15.79 -2.30 5.44
C ILE A 91 -16.62 -2.93 6.55
N SER A 92 -16.83 -2.22 7.66
CA SER A 92 -17.56 -2.72 8.82
C SER A 92 -19.02 -3.03 8.49
N TYR A 93 -19.75 -2.11 7.86
CA TYR A 93 -21.14 -2.33 7.47
C TYR A 93 -21.30 -3.42 6.41
N GLY A 94 -20.40 -3.48 5.43
CA GLY A 94 -20.38 -4.56 4.45
C GLY A 94 -20.14 -5.93 5.11
N LEU A 95 -19.24 -6.01 6.10
CA LEU A 95 -19.03 -7.25 6.87
C LEU A 95 -20.21 -7.62 7.79
N ILE A 96 -20.87 -6.63 8.40
CA ILE A 96 -22.12 -6.86 9.17
C ILE A 96 -23.19 -7.45 8.26
N GLN A 97 -23.35 -6.93 7.06
CA GLN A 97 -24.29 -7.45 6.07
C GLN A 97 -23.88 -8.87 5.65
N ARG A 98 -22.60 -9.12 5.34
CA ARG A 98 -22.06 -10.44 4.99
C ARG A 98 -22.31 -11.48 6.09
N PHE A 99 -22.13 -11.12 7.35
CA PHE A 99 -22.43 -12.00 8.47
C PHE A 99 -23.89 -12.46 8.48
N LYS A 100 -24.82 -11.56 8.15
CA LYS A 100 -26.26 -11.85 8.11
C LYS A 100 -26.65 -12.70 6.90
N GLU A 101 -25.98 -12.51 5.78
CA GLU A 101 -26.36 -13.13 4.50
C GLU A 101 -25.73 -14.51 4.28
N ASN A 102 -24.40 -14.65 4.49
CA ASN A 102 -23.72 -15.86 4.04
C ASN A 102 -22.54 -16.33 4.90
N LYS A 103 -21.81 -15.43 5.58
CA LYS A 103 -20.59 -15.72 6.40
C LYS A 103 -19.44 -16.39 5.61
N GLU A 104 -19.44 -16.27 4.29
CA GLU A 104 -18.37 -16.82 3.45
C GLU A 104 -17.02 -16.14 3.70
N ASP A 105 -15.93 -16.88 3.46
CA ASP A 105 -14.57 -16.38 3.62
C ASP A 105 -14.30 -15.16 2.75
N ILE A 106 -13.59 -14.19 3.32
CA ILE A 106 -13.15 -12.98 2.65
C ILE A 106 -11.77 -12.56 3.17
N TYR A 107 -10.95 -12.03 2.26
CA TYR A 107 -9.63 -11.51 2.54
C TYR A 107 -9.63 -10.00 2.31
N ILE A 108 -9.23 -9.25 3.32
CA ILE A 108 -9.13 -7.79 3.23
C ILE A 108 -7.66 -7.42 3.40
N ILE A 109 -7.06 -6.94 2.33
CA ILE A 109 -5.62 -6.79 2.17
C ILE A 109 -5.28 -5.30 2.08
N SER A 110 -4.63 -4.77 3.10
CA SER A 110 -4.05 -3.44 3.03
C SER A 110 -2.81 -3.44 2.14
N CYS A 111 -2.75 -2.49 1.21
CA CYS A 111 -1.59 -2.23 0.35
C CYS A 111 -0.92 -0.89 0.72
N ASP A 112 -1.07 -0.44 1.96
CA ASP A 112 -0.52 0.82 2.44
C ASP A 112 0.85 0.64 3.10
N ASN A 113 1.62 1.71 3.08
CA ASN A 113 2.94 1.78 3.69
C ASN A 113 2.86 2.02 5.22
N LEU A 114 2.22 1.07 5.91
CA LEU A 114 2.01 1.08 7.35
C LEU A 114 2.47 -0.25 7.92
N SER A 115 3.32 -0.23 8.95
CA SER A 115 3.82 -1.47 9.56
C SER A 115 2.67 -2.25 10.21
N GLN A 116 2.65 -3.56 9.98
CA GLN A 116 1.58 -4.45 10.43
C GLN A 116 0.18 -3.97 9.99
N ASN A 117 0.08 -3.50 8.75
CA ASN A 117 -1.10 -2.89 8.17
C ASN A 117 -2.36 -3.77 8.26
N GLY A 118 -2.24 -5.08 8.05
CA GLY A 118 -3.33 -6.04 8.20
C GLY A 118 -3.83 -6.15 9.63
N ASP A 119 -2.92 -6.21 10.62
CA ASP A 119 -3.29 -6.29 12.03
C ASP A 119 -3.99 -5.00 12.50
N ILE A 120 -3.50 -3.83 12.04
CA ILE A 120 -4.14 -2.53 12.32
C ILE A 120 -5.53 -2.47 11.70
N LEU A 121 -5.66 -2.86 10.43
CA LEU A 121 -6.96 -2.88 9.74
C LEU A 121 -7.95 -3.80 10.45
N LYS A 122 -7.53 -5.01 10.80
CA LYS A 122 -8.32 -5.95 11.60
C LYS A 122 -8.79 -5.30 12.89
N LYS A 123 -7.87 -4.68 13.62
CA LYS A 123 -8.16 -4.04 14.92
C LYS A 123 -9.23 -2.96 14.79
N VAL A 124 -9.06 -1.99 13.88
CA VAL A 124 -10.01 -0.87 13.75
C VAL A 124 -11.38 -1.32 13.27
N VAL A 125 -11.46 -2.29 12.36
CA VAL A 125 -12.74 -2.86 11.90
C VAL A 125 -13.43 -3.64 13.02
N THR A 126 -12.70 -4.47 13.75
CA THR A 126 -13.26 -5.22 14.89
C THR A 126 -13.72 -4.28 15.99
N ASP A 127 -12.94 -3.23 16.32
CA ASP A 127 -13.33 -2.22 17.31
C ASP A 127 -14.61 -1.51 16.88
N PHE A 128 -14.68 -1.04 15.64
CA PHE A 128 -15.88 -0.37 15.10
C PHE A 128 -17.12 -1.26 15.25
N VAL A 129 -17.04 -2.51 14.80
CA VAL A 129 -18.16 -3.45 14.85
C VAL A 129 -18.53 -3.82 16.29
N SER A 130 -17.57 -3.83 17.21
CA SER A 130 -17.84 -4.10 18.65
C SER A 130 -18.75 -3.08 19.30
N HIS A 131 -18.80 -1.84 18.79
CA HIS A 131 -19.75 -0.81 19.23
C HIS A 131 -21.17 -1.07 18.75
N ILE A 132 -21.35 -1.94 17.74
CA ILE A 132 -22.66 -2.27 17.14
C ILE A 132 -23.13 -3.64 17.63
N ASP A 133 -22.31 -4.68 17.43
CA ASP A 133 -22.63 -6.06 17.81
C ASP A 133 -21.35 -6.87 18.11
N LYS A 134 -21.21 -7.29 19.36
CA LYS A 134 -20.03 -8.04 19.82
C LYS A 134 -19.92 -9.43 19.18
N ASN A 135 -21.04 -10.09 18.84
CA ASN A 135 -21.00 -11.41 18.22
C ASN A 135 -20.46 -11.31 16.80
N ILE A 136 -20.83 -10.25 16.07
CA ILE A 136 -20.32 -10.00 14.73
C ILE A 136 -18.82 -9.64 14.79
N ALA A 137 -18.41 -8.83 15.77
CA ALA A 137 -17.00 -8.51 15.99
C ALA A 137 -16.17 -9.77 16.25
N THR A 138 -16.66 -10.69 17.09
CA THR A 138 -16.00 -11.99 17.32
C THR A 138 -15.88 -12.82 16.02
N TRP A 139 -16.94 -12.88 15.23
CA TRP A 139 -16.89 -13.56 13.93
C TRP A 139 -15.86 -12.95 12.98
N ILE A 140 -15.77 -11.61 12.92
CA ILE A 140 -14.75 -10.92 12.11
C ILE A 140 -13.35 -11.32 12.59
N GLU A 141 -13.12 -11.29 13.89
CA GLU A 141 -11.83 -11.61 14.49
C GLU A 141 -11.37 -13.04 14.16
N GLU A 142 -12.28 -14.00 14.15
CA GLU A 142 -11.98 -15.42 13.94
C GLU A 142 -11.96 -15.83 12.45
N LYS A 143 -12.83 -15.28 11.62
CA LYS A 143 -13.13 -15.78 10.28
C LYS A 143 -12.62 -14.88 9.15
N VAL A 144 -12.73 -13.55 9.27
CA VAL A 144 -12.24 -12.63 8.25
C VAL A 144 -10.71 -12.58 8.27
N LYS A 145 -10.09 -12.64 7.12
CA LYS A 145 -8.63 -12.69 6.99
C LYS A 145 -8.05 -11.33 6.61
N PHE A 146 -7.11 -10.87 7.41
CA PHE A 146 -6.40 -9.61 7.22
C PHE A 146 -4.89 -9.89 7.18
N PRO A 147 -4.35 -10.42 6.07
CA PRO A 147 -2.91 -10.63 5.99
C PRO A 147 -2.17 -9.30 5.97
N CYS A 148 -1.06 -9.23 6.69
CA CYS A 148 -0.14 -8.09 6.59
C CYS A 148 0.58 -8.13 5.25
N THR A 149 0.91 -6.96 4.72
CA THR A 149 1.64 -6.83 3.46
C THR A 149 2.74 -5.79 3.52
N MET A 150 3.71 -5.93 2.65
CA MET A 150 4.67 -4.89 2.33
C MET A 150 4.67 -4.65 0.83
N VAL A 151 4.40 -3.43 0.42
CA VAL A 151 4.41 -2.98 -0.98
C VAL A 151 5.62 -2.09 -1.22
N ASP A 152 6.27 -2.25 -2.35
CA ASP A 152 7.42 -1.44 -2.73
C ASP A 152 7.40 -1.12 -4.22
N CYS A 153 7.18 0.16 -4.53
CA CYS A 153 7.26 0.76 -5.86
C CYS A 153 7.30 2.28 -5.69
N ILE A 154 8.23 2.94 -6.35
CA ILE A 154 8.26 4.40 -6.39
C ILE A 154 7.31 4.88 -7.49
N VAL A 155 6.32 5.69 -7.08
CA VAL A 155 5.31 6.30 -7.95
C VAL A 155 5.40 7.81 -7.78
N PRO A 156 6.15 8.52 -8.64
CA PRO A 156 6.33 9.96 -8.53
C PRO A 156 5.04 10.72 -8.89
N ASN A 157 5.00 12.00 -8.48
CA ASN A 157 3.86 12.86 -8.78
C ASN A 157 3.82 13.22 -10.28
N THR A 158 2.75 12.86 -10.96
CA THR A 158 2.53 13.06 -12.39
C THR A 158 2.26 14.53 -12.81
N LYS A 159 2.06 15.45 -11.88
CA LYS A 159 1.80 16.89 -12.19
C LYS A 159 2.96 17.62 -12.89
N LYS A 160 4.10 16.97 -13.05
CA LYS A 160 5.31 17.53 -13.68
C LYS A 160 5.83 16.67 -14.84
N LEU A 161 4.90 16.07 -15.59
CA LEU A 161 5.30 15.32 -16.79
C LEU A 161 5.99 16.22 -17.82
N PRO A 162 6.96 15.70 -18.56
CA PRO A 162 7.43 16.36 -19.76
C PRO A 162 6.24 16.63 -20.70
N LYS A 163 6.15 17.84 -21.26
CA LYS A 163 5.05 18.23 -22.16
C LYS A 163 4.83 17.26 -23.31
N GLU A 164 5.90 16.68 -23.81
CA GLU A 164 5.89 15.67 -24.87
C GLU A 164 5.11 14.41 -24.50
N VAL A 165 5.10 14.04 -23.22
CA VAL A 165 4.34 12.91 -22.66
C VAL A 165 2.88 13.31 -22.48
N GLU A 166 2.63 14.51 -21.96
CA GLU A 166 1.29 15.07 -21.74
C GLU A 166 0.52 15.27 -23.05
N GLU A 167 1.20 15.77 -24.11
CA GLU A 167 0.61 16.01 -25.42
C GLU A 167 0.33 14.72 -26.21
N LYS A 168 1.17 13.70 -26.04
CA LYS A 168 1.04 12.42 -26.75
C LYS A 168 -0.13 11.57 -26.22
N PHE A 169 -0.42 11.67 -24.94
CA PHE A 169 -1.43 10.86 -24.28
C PHE A 169 -2.34 11.78 -23.48
N LYS A 170 -3.52 12.09 -24.01
CA LYS A 170 -4.60 12.84 -23.34
C LYS A 170 -5.25 12.00 -22.22
N ASP A 171 -4.44 11.48 -21.30
CA ASP A 171 -4.87 10.63 -20.20
C ASP A 171 -4.81 11.38 -18.88
N ASN A 172 -5.97 11.76 -18.34
CA ASN A 172 -6.09 12.44 -17.06
C ASN A 172 -5.81 11.52 -15.84
N SER A 173 -5.66 10.22 -16.08
CA SER A 173 -5.43 9.20 -15.05
C SER A 173 -4.09 8.48 -15.22
N LEU A 174 -3.18 9.09 -15.96
CA LEU A 174 -1.83 8.61 -16.20
C LEU A 174 -1.09 8.33 -14.87
N VAL A 175 -0.39 7.22 -14.82
CA VAL A 175 0.47 6.82 -13.70
C VAL A 175 1.90 6.64 -14.19
N LEU A 176 2.85 7.24 -13.48
CA LEU A 176 4.28 6.95 -13.63
C LEU A 176 4.72 5.99 -12.53
N CYS A 177 5.57 5.05 -12.87
CA CYS A 177 6.22 4.21 -11.87
C CYS A 177 7.61 3.76 -12.33
N GLU A 178 8.41 3.31 -11.39
CA GLU A 178 9.64 2.58 -11.68
C GLU A 178 9.33 1.13 -12.12
N PRO A 179 10.30 0.41 -12.75
CA PRO A 179 10.14 -1.00 -13.09
C PRO A 179 10.07 -1.93 -11.86
N TYR A 180 10.68 -1.51 -10.76
CA TYR A 180 10.68 -2.29 -9.53
C TYR A 180 9.31 -2.22 -8.86
N ARG A 181 8.69 -3.39 -8.67
CA ARG A 181 7.40 -3.55 -7.98
C ARG A 181 7.39 -4.88 -7.26
N ASP A 182 7.43 -4.85 -5.94
CA ASP A 182 7.31 -6.05 -5.12
C ASP A 182 6.13 -5.94 -4.18
N TRP A 183 5.36 -7.02 -4.08
CA TRP A 183 4.27 -7.15 -3.14
C TRP A 183 4.49 -8.40 -2.30
N TYR A 184 4.91 -8.20 -1.06
CA TYR A 184 5.05 -9.26 -0.09
C TYR A 184 3.76 -9.39 0.71
N ILE A 185 3.23 -10.60 0.80
CA ILE A 185 1.98 -10.93 1.51
C ILE A 185 2.29 -11.99 2.56
N GLU A 186 1.76 -11.80 3.75
CA GLU A 186 1.87 -12.78 4.82
C GLU A 186 1.26 -14.12 4.41
N ASN A 187 2.02 -15.20 4.57
CA ASN A 187 1.66 -16.55 4.17
C ASN A 187 0.64 -17.17 5.13
N LYS A 188 -0.62 -16.72 5.07
CA LYS A 188 -1.71 -17.23 5.91
C LYS A 188 -2.78 -18.01 5.14
N SER A 189 -2.64 -18.19 3.81
CA SER A 189 -3.70 -18.77 3.01
C SER A 189 -3.22 -19.38 1.69
N GLU A 190 -3.46 -20.66 1.52
CA GLU A 190 -3.26 -21.35 0.22
C GLU A 190 -4.21 -20.83 -0.86
N PHE A 191 -5.43 -20.40 -0.48
CA PHE A 191 -6.36 -19.77 -1.42
C PHE A 191 -5.74 -18.51 -2.04
N LEU A 192 -5.21 -17.59 -1.23
CA LEU A 192 -4.57 -16.38 -1.78
C LEU A 192 -3.41 -16.71 -2.71
N LYS A 193 -2.58 -17.69 -2.37
CA LYS A 193 -1.48 -18.15 -3.24
C LYS A 193 -1.98 -18.64 -4.59
N SER A 194 -3.11 -19.34 -4.61
CA SER A 194 -3.69 -19.85 -5.85
C SER A 194 -4.33 -18.77 -6.72
N GLN A 195 -4.81 -17.69 -6.13
CA GLN A 195 -5.44 -16.57 -6.84
C GLN A 195 -4.48 -15.47 -7.28
N LEU A 196 -3.45 -15.22 -6.49
CA LEU A 196 -2.50 -14.14 -6.72
C LEU A 196 -1.16 -14.70 -7.23
N VAL A 197 -1.15 -15.20 -8.46
CA VAL A 197 0.03 -15.82 -9.09
C VAL A 197 0.73 -14.82 -10.00
N HIS A 198 1.84 -14.26 -9.53
CA HIS A 198 2.69 -13.40 -10.32
C HIS A 198 4.11 -13.36 -9.72
N GLU A 199 5.16 -13.24 -10.52
CA GLU A 199 6.56 -13.23 -10.07
C GLU A 199 6.90 -12.14 -9.04
N ARG A 200 6.16 -11.02 -9.08
CA ARG A 200 6.33 -9.87 -8.19
C ARG A 200 5.48 -9.97 -6.91
N ILE A 201 4.66 -11.02 -6.77
CA ILE A 201 3.88 -11.32 -5.57
C ILE A 201 4.56 -12.43 -4.81
N LYS A 202 4.97 -12.16 -3.59
CA LYS A 202 5.77 -13.08 -2.76
C LYS A 202 5.04 -13.37 -1.45
N PHE A 203 4.68 -14.62 -1.24
CA PHE A 203 4.11 -15.06 0.04
C PHE A 203 5.24 -15.41 1.00
N VAL A 204 5.24 -14.79 2.19
CA VAL A 204 6.33 -14.88 3.16
C VAL A 204 5.81 -15.15 4.58
N ASP A 205 6.56 -15.94 5.35
CA ASP A 205 6.17 -16.28 6.72
C ASP A 205 6.56 -15.18 7.72
N ASN A 206 7.53 -14.35 7.38
CA ASN A 206 8.02 -13.27 8.24
C ASN A 206 7.94 -11.92 7.52
N ILE A 207 6.74 -11.35 7.41
CA ILE A 207 6.51 -10.06 6.78
C ILE A 207 7.29 -8.92 7.47
N LYS A 208 7.45 -8.98 8.80
CA LYS A 208 8.15 -7.96 9.59
C LYS A 208 9.62 -7.79 9.18
N PHE A 209 10.24 -8.86 8.68
CA PHE A 209 11.58 -8.78 8.12
C PHE A 209 11.62 -7.87 6.90
N TYR A 210 10.70 -8.05 5.95
CA TYR A 210 10.63 -7.26 4.71
C TYR A 210 10.23 -5.81 4.97
N GLU A 211 9.29 -5.57 5.89
CA GLU A 211 8.97 -4.22 6.37
C GLU A 211 10.20 -3.53 6.98
N SER A 212 10.95 -4.24 7.83
CA SER A 212 12.16 -3.71 8.47
C SER A 212 13.27 -3.37 7.47
N ILE A 213 13.49 -4.23 6.46
CA ILE A 213 14.47 -3.98 5.41
C ILE A 213 14.10 -2.72 4.62
N LYS A 214 12.87 -2.64 4.15
CA LYS A 214 12.39 -1.48 3.41
C LYS A 214 12.52 -0.20 4.23
N LEU A 215 12.07 -0.23 5.49
CA LEU A 215 12.13 0.94 6.37
C LEU A 215 13.58 1.40 6.60
N LYS A 216 14.49 0.45 6.89
CA LYS A 216 15.86 0.77 7.26
C LYS A 216 16.77 1.06 6.06
N ILE A 217 16.64 0.30 4.96
CA ILE A 217 17.52 0.44 3.80
C ILE A 217 16.95 1.46 2.81
N LEU A 218 15.67 1.35 2.42
CA LEU A 218 15.09 2.27 1.44
C LEU A 218 14.68 3.60 2.07
N ASN A 219 13.74 3.56 3.03
CA ASN A 219 13.11 4.80 3.52
C ASN A 219 14.08 5.66 4.33
N ALA A 220 14.88 5.06 5.21
CA ALA A 220 15.84 5.81 6.03
C ALA A 220 16.98 6.40 5.19
N SER A 221 17.53 5.65 4.23
CA SER A 221 18.58 6.17 3.35
C SER A 221 18.05 7.26 2.41
N HIS A 222 16.80 7.13 1.93
CA HIS A 222 16.14 8.18 1.15
C HIS A 222 16.03 9.47 1.97
N SER A 223 15.59 9.39 3.22
CA SER A 223 15.49 10.55 4.11
C SER A 223 16.86 11.19 4.37
N ALA A 224 17.88 10.36 4.68
CA ALA A 224 19.23 10.83 4.90
C ALA A 224 19.81 11.52 3.64
N LEU A 225 19.59 10.91 2.47
CA LEU A 225 20.00 11.46 1.18
C LEU A 225 19.29 12.78 0.87
N ALA A 226 17.98 12.87 1.14
CA ALA A 226 17.22 14.10 0.92
C ALA A 226 17.72 15.27 1.78
N TYR A 227 17.97 15.05 3.07
CA TYR A 227 18.51 16.11 3.95
C TYR A 227 19.92 16.53 3.54
N LEU A 228 20.80 15.58 3.26
CA LEU A 228 22.18 15.88 2.85
C LEU A 228 22.19 16.60 1.49
N GLY A 229 21.42 16.10 0.52
CA GLY A 229 21.30 16.69 -0.79
C GLY A 229 20.80 18.13 -0.75
N LEU A 230 19.77 18.41 0.05
CA LEU A 230 19.27 19.78 0.26
C LEU A 230 20.34 20.71 0.84
N LEU A 231 21.14 20.24 1.81
CA LEU A 231 22.25 21.03 2.38
C LEU A 231 23.33 21.34 1.34
N LEU A 232 23.55 20.46 0.36
CA LEU A 232 24.51 20.63 -0.74
C LEU A 232 23.92 21.36 -1.96
N GLY A 233 22.63 21.72 -1.90
CA GLY A 233 21.94 22.48 -2.95
C GLY A 233 21.30 21.65 -4.05
N HIS A 234 21.25 20.33 -3.90
CA HIS A 234 20.54 19.44 -4.83
C HIS A 234 19.03 19.56 -4.64
N LYS A 235 18.31 19.47 -5.75
CA LYS A 235 16.85 19.59 -5.77
C LYS A 235 16.14 18.24 -5.83
N TYR A 236 16.76 17.25 -6.46
CA TYR A 236 16.20 15.93 -6.68
C TYR A 236 17.09 14.83 -6.11
N VAL A 237 16.50 13.68 -5.81
CA VAL A 237 17.18 12.52 -5.22
C VAL A 237 18.26 11.97 -6.16
N HIS A 238 17.98 11.92 -7.46
CA HIS A 238 18.95 11.44 -8.44
C HIS A 238 20.19 12.35 -8.53
N GLU A 239 20.03 13.67 -8.43
CA GLU A 239 21.18 14.60 -8.37
C GLU A 239 22.03 14.36 -7.13
N ALA A 240 21.37 14.17 -5.98
CA ALA A 240 22.05 13.93 -4.73
C ALA A 240 22.81 12.60 -4.70
N ILE A 241 22.25 11.51 -5.25
CA ILE A 241 22.92 10.22 -5.26
C ILE A 241 24.09 10.15 -6.24
N ASP A 242 24.10 11.01 -7.26
CA ASP A 242 25.21 11.12 -8.22
C ASP A 242 26.35 12.02 -7.70
N ASP A 243 26.10 12.79 -6.64
CA ASP A 243 27.14 13.52 -5.91
C ASP A 243 28.00 12.54 -5.10
N GLU A 244 29.34 12.60 -5.28
CA GLU A 244 30.28 11.67 -4.68
C GLU A 244 30.24 11.70 -3.13
N LEU A 245 30.06 12.86 -2.53
CA LEU A 245 30.00 13.02 -1.07
C LEU A 245 28.72 12.39 -0.51
N CYS A 246 27.59 12.65 -1.14
CA CYS A 246 26.31 12.06 -0.78
C CYS A 246 26.35 10.53 -0.94
N TYR A 247 26.82 10.05 -2.09
CA TYR A 247 26.94 8.62 -2.35
C TYR A 247 27.80 7.91 -1.32
N ASN A 248 29.01 8.44 -1.07
CA ASN A 248 29.94 7.86 -0.10
C ASN A 248 29.36 7.85 1.33
N PHE A 249 28.66 8.92 1.72
CA PHE A 249 27.99 9.00 3.01
C PHE A 249 26.91 7.91 3.13
N ILE A 250 25.97 7.84 2.16
CA ILE A 250 24.87 6.88 2.20
C ILE A 250 25.38 5.43 2.12
N ASN A 251 26.35 5.17 1.25
CA ASN A 251 26.93 3.85 1.12
C ASN A 251 27.61 3.38 2.43
N ASN A 252 28.39 4.25 3.07
CA ASN A 252 29.02 3.97 4.37
C ASN A 252 28.00 3.82 5.50
N TYR A 253 26.97 4.66 5.54
CA TYR A 253 25.87 4.58 6.49
C TYR A 253 25.16 3.24 6.42
N LEU A 254 24.81 2.80 5.20
CA LEU A 254 24.16 1.51 5.00
C LEU A 254 25.06 0.34 5.42
N ASP A 255 26.35 0.35 5.04
CA ASP A 255 27.26 -0.76 5.32
C ASP A 255 27.67 -0.88 6.79
N LYS A 256 27.91 0.26 7.44
CA LYS A 256 28.52 0.28 8.78
C LYS A 256 27.50 0.40 9.91
N GLU A 257 26.35 1.04 9.64
CA GLU A 257 25.38 1.35 10.68
C GLU A 257 24.03 0.64 10.49
N VAL A 258 23.53 0.51 9.26
CA VAL A 258 22.19 -0.04 9.02
C VAL A 258 22.21 -1.56 8.87
N ILE A 259 22.95 -2.09 7.89
CA ILE A 259 22.97 -3.53 7.57
C ILE A 259 23.35 -4.38 8.79
N PRO A 260 24.36 -4.02 9.62
CA PRO A 260 24.69 -4.78 10.81
C PRO A 260 23.58 -4.91 11.85
N THR A 261 22.57 -4.01 11.82
CA THR A 261 21.42 -4.07 12.73
C THR A 261 20.27 -4.95 12.24
N ILE A 262 20.35 -5.45 11.01
CA ILE A 262 19.31 -6.28 10.41
C ILE A 262 19.62 -7.74 10.69
N LYS A 263 18.66 -8.46 11.30
CA LYS A 263 18.80 -9.92 11.48
C LYS A 263 18.84 -10.58 10.11
N LYS A 264 19.88 -11.36 9.85
CA LYS A 264 20.00 -12.12 8.60
C LYS A 264 18.87 -13.13 8.47
N GLN A 265 18.39 -13.31 7.25
CA GLN A 265 17.47 -14.38 6.87
C GLN A 265 18.12 -15.16 5.73
N ASP A 266 18.12 -16.49 5.79
CA ASP A 266 18.97 -17.36 4.98
C ASP A 266 18.83 -17.22 3.46
N ASN A 267 17.70 -16.72 2.98
CA ASN A 267 17.41 -16.61 1.55
C ASN A 267 17.28 -15.14 1.06
N PHE A 268 17.84 -14.15 1.79
CA PHE A 268 17.75 -12.76 1.40
C PHE A 268 19.13 -12.09 1.34
N ASP A 269 19.49 -11.61 0.14
CA ASP A 269 20.75 -10.89 -0.09
C ASP A 269 20.60 -9.38 0.20
N LEU A 270 20.96 -8.98 1.42
CA LEU A 270 20.93 -7.57 1.85
C LEU A 270 21.89 -6.69 1.05
N VAL A 271 23.01 -7.25 0.57
CA VAL A 271 24.00 -6.50 -0.21
C VAL A 271 23.43 -6.20 -1.60
N GLN A 272 22.80 -7.18 -2.22
CA GLN A 272 22.13 -6.97 -3.51
C GLN A 272 20.96 -6.00 -3.38
N TYR A 273 20.13 -6.16 -2.35
CA TYR A 273 19.01 -5.24 -2.09
C TYR A 273 19.48 -3.80 -1.91
N LYS A 274 20.58 -3.56 -1.16
CA LYS A 274 21.21 -2.24 -1.04
C LYS A 274 21.60 -1.68 -2.41
N LYS A 275 22.27 -2.48 -3.25
CA LYS A 275 22.66 -2.05 -4.60
C LYS A 275 21.47 -1.65 -5.45
N ASP A 276 20.39 -2.45 -5.39
CA ASP A 276 19.16 -2.17 -6.13
C ASP A 276 18.50 -0.87 -5.65
N VAL A 277 18.46 -0.62 -4.34
CA VAL A 277 17.96 0.65 -3.77
C VAL A 277 18.78 1.85 -4.26
N LEU A 278 20.11 1.78 -4.19
CA LEU A 278 20.97 2.88 -4.66
C LEU A 278 20.81 3.13 -6.17
N LYS A 279 20.60 2.06 -6.95
CA LYS A 279 20.28 2.19 -8.39
C LYS A 279 18.92 2.87 -8.60
N ARG A 280 17.89 2.50 -7.82
CA ARG A 280 16.56 3.13 -7.90
C ARG A 280 16.60 4.63 -7.62
N PHE A 281 17.47 5.09 -6.71
CA PHE A 281 17.64 6.53 -6.43
C PHE A 281 18.23 7.31 -7.59
N ARG A 282 18.94 6.68 -8.52
CA ARG A 282 19.46 7.31 -9.74
C ARG A 282 18.42 7.51 -10.83
N ASN A 283 17.25 6.91 -10.69
CA ASN A 283 16.20 7.07 -11.69
C ASN A 283 15.72 8.53 -11.75
N HIS A 284 15.81 9.13 -12.93
CA HIS A 284 15.47 10.55 -13.18
C HIS A 284 13.97 10.82 -13.30
N PHE A 285 13.14 9.78 -13.39
CA PHE A 285 11.70 9.87 -13.59
C PHE A 285 10.91 9.79 -12.29
#